data_14cde3f6a24b111ddefb2c070771a1ff
#
_entry.id   14cde3f6a24b111ddefb2c070771a1ff
#
_cell.length_a   1.000
_cell.length_b   1.000
_cell.length_c   1.000
_cell.angle_alpha   90.00
_cell.angle_beta   90.00
_cell.angle_gamma   90.00
#
_symmetry.space_group_name_H-M   'P 1'
#
loop_
_entity.id
_entity.type
_entity.pdbx_description
1 polymer ?
#
loop_
_entity_poly.entity_id
_entity_poly.type
_entity_poly.pdbx_seq_one_letter_code
_entity_poly.pdbx_strand_id
1 'polypeptide(L)'
;MKRLKSKSGKELEETLAIVHAAYERQKIAFICKAETPTITLGSADKKQTIYLLNSYLDFCGCLYKSGRAIAVEAKMTEVDRLSITGKGGLTARQWGAGCRWQDAGALVGVIWQHKNKVRWLPWQIVREAVMAGARSIKWDQAISVPQGYGFIIHDYLAIALKTE
;
A
#
# COMPACT_ATOMS: atom_id res chain seq x y z
N MET A 1 -26.57 20.02 -9.93
CA MET A 1 -25.77 19.35 -8.87
C MET A 1 -24.41 18.98 -9.45
N LYS A 2 -23.32 19.65 -9.02
CA LYS A 2 -21.96 19.24 -9.39
C LYS A 2 -21.65 17.93 -8.66
N ARG A 3 -21.43 16.84 -9.42
CA ARG A 3 -20.84 15.60 -8.87
C ARG A 3 -19.53 15.98 -8.21
N LEU A 4 -19.43 15.83 -6.89
CA LEU A 4 -18.14 15.85 -6.19
C LEU A 4 -17.27 14.77 -6.85
N LYS A 5 -16.15 15.18 -7.46
CA LYS A 5 -15.16 14.24 -8.01
C LYS A 5 -14.74 13.33 -6.86
N SER A 6 -14.88 12.02 -7.05
CA SER A 6 -14.34 11.04 -6.09
C SER A 6 -12.85 11.34 -5.87
N LYS A 7 -12.44 11.35 -4.60
CA LYS A 7 -11.03 11.45 -4.23
C LYS A 7 -10.27 10.36 -4.99
N SER A 8 -9.22 10.72 -5.70
CA SER A 8 -8.46 9.76 -6.50
C SER A 8 -7.46 9.02 -5.61
N GLY A 9 -7.09 7.77 -5.96
CA GLY A 9 -6.05 7.02 -5.26
C GLY A 9 -4.73 7.81 -5.14
N LYS A 10 -4.46 8.72 -6.07
CA LYS A 10 -3.33 9.65 -6.05
C LYS A 10 -3.33 10.55 -4.80
N GLU A 11 -4.50 11.01 -4.34
CA GLU A 11 -4.60 11.86 -3.14
C GLU A 11 -4.19 11.08 -1.86
N LEU A 12 -4.54 9.79 -1.77
CA LEU A 12 -4.08 8.93 -0.68
C LEU A 12 -2.56 8.75 -0.72
N GLU A 13 -1.99 8.48 -1.89
CA GLU A 13 -0.54 8.32 -2.05
C GLU A 13 0.23 9.61 -1.69
N GLU A 14 -0.27 10.79 -2.07
CA GLU A 14 0.30 12.08 -1.69
C GLU A 14 0.25 12.30 -0.17
N THR A 15 -0.87 11.95 0.46
CA THR A 15 -1.00 12.00 1.93
C THR A 15 -0.01 11.07 2.61
N LEU A 16 0.13 9.83 2.11
CA LEU A 16 1.10 8.87 2.66
C LEU A 16 2.54 9.33 2.48
N ALA A 17 2.88 10.00 1.39
CA ALA A 17 4.22 10.55 1.21
C ALA A 17 4.58 11.59 2.29
N ILE A 18 3.61 12.42 2.73
CA ILE A 18 3.78 13.36 3.84
C ILE A 18 3.99 12.61 5.16
N VAL A 19 3.20 11.57 5.41
CA VAL A 19 3.32 10.71 6.61
C VAL A 19 4.69 10.02 6.63
N HIS A 20 5.15 9.48 5.52
CA HIS A 20 6.45 8.81 5.41
C HIS A 20 7.62 9.78 5.65
N ALA A 21 7.54 11.00 5.11
CA ALA A 21 8.53 12.04 5.41
C ALA A 21 8.56 12.44 6.90
N ALA A 22 7.41 12.39 7.57
CA ALA A 22 7.34 12.62 9.02
C ALA A 22 7.93 11.45 9.81
N TYR A 23 7.69 10.19 9.41
CA TYR A 23 8.33 9.01 10.01
C TYR A 23 9.85 9.07 9.87
N GLU A 24 10.37 9.49 8.72
CA GLU A 24 11.81 9.64 8.49
C GLU A 24 12.43 10.69 9.42
N ARG A 25 11.82 11.89 9.52
CA ARG A 25 12.28 12.95 10.43
C ARG A 25 12.30 12.50 11.89
N GLN A 26 11.36 11.67 12.31
CA GLN A 26 11.27 11.13 13.67
C GLN A 26 12.09 9.87 13.89
N LYS A 27 12.84 9.42 12.87
CA LYS A 27 13.64 8.17 12.93
C LYS A 27 12.80 6.93 13.29
N ILE A 28 11.55 6.89 12.80
CA ILE A 28 10.65 5.74 12.95
C ILE A 28 10.88 4.76 11.80
N ALA A 29 10.73 5.24 10.57
CA ALA A 29 10.92 4.45 9.35
C ALA A 29 11.41 5.32 8.20
N PHE A 30 12.18 4.72 7.30
CA PHE A 30 12.51 5.28 5.98
C PHE A 30 11.65 4.56 4.95
N ILE A 31 10.69 5.24 4.36
CA ILE A 31 9.75 4.66 3.39
C ILE A 31 9.65 5.61 2.20
N CYS A 32 9.84 5.07 1.01
CA CYS A 32 9.74 5.81 -0.24
C CYS A 32 8.71 5.18 -1.18
N LYS A 33 8.22 5.98 -2.11
CA LYS A 33 7.38 5.49 -3.20
C LYS A 33 8.21 4.60 -4.11
N ALA A 34 7.70 3.40 -4.40
CA ALA A 34 8.33 2.49 -5.34
C ALA A 34 7.97 2.90 -6.78
N GLU A 35 8.99 3.16 -7.58
CA GLU A 35 8.82 3.42 -9.00
C GLU A 35 8.89 2.10 -9.79
N THR A 36 8.04 1.97 -10.81
CA THR A 36 8.14 0.83 -11.72
C THR A 36 9.34 1.04 -12.63
N PRO A 37 10.39 0.22 -12.53
CA PRO A 37 11.54 0.35 -13.41
C PRO A 37 11.13 0.08 -14.86
N THR A 38 11.56 0.96 -15.75
CA THR A 38 11.31 0.86 -17.18
C THR A 38 12.62 0.87 -17.94
N ILE A 39 12.70 0.09 -19.01
CA ILE A 39 13.80 0.16 -19.96
C ILE A 39 13.23 0.65 -21.29
N THR A 40 13.83 1.68 -21.86
CA THR A 40 13.50 2.13 -23.20
C THR A 40 14.51 1.53 -24.18
N LEU A 41 14.04 0.70 -25.08
CA LEU A 41 14.83 0.10 -26.16
C LEU A 41 14.43 0.73 -27.50
N GLY A 42 15.42 0.88 -28.39
CA GLY A 42 15.19 1.33 -29.75
C GLY A 42 15.90 2.62 -30.13
N SER A 43 15.94 2.91 -31.43
CA SER A 43 16.45 4.14 -32.00
C SER A 43 15.43 5.29 -31.88
N ALA A 44 15.84 6.53 -32.20
CA ALA A 44 15.02 7.73 -32.05
C ALA A 44 13.61 7.62 -32.64
N ASP A 45 13.45 6.85 -33.71
CA ASP A 45 12.19 6.71 -34.46
C ASP A 45 11.32 5.51 -34.05
N LYS A 46 11.85 4.57 -33.25
CA LYS A 46 11.13 3.38 -32.75
C LYS A 46 11.49 3.08 -31.30
N LYS A 47 11.03 3.91 -30.41
CA LYS A 47 11.19 3.69 -28.96
C LYS A 47 10.14 2.73 -28.45
N GLN A 48 10.57 1.62 -27.84
CA GLN A 48 9.70 0.70 -27.11
C GLN A 48 10.05 0.77 -25.62
N THR A 49 9.07 1.17 -24.80
CA THR A 49 9.24 1.15 -23.35
C THR A 49 8.82 -0.23 -22.83
N ILE A 50 9.75 -0.92 -22.21
CA ILE A 50 9.51 -2.21 -21.56
C ILE A 50 9.42 -1.94 -20.05
N TYR A 51 8.28 -2.32 -19.45
CA TYR A 51 8.11 -2.31 -18.01
C TYR A 51 8.72 -3.58 -17.44
N LEU A 52 9.75 -3.43 -16.60
CA LEU A 52 10.33 -4.57 -15.91
C LEU A 52 9.32 -5.15 -14.90
N LEU A 53 9.43 -6.45 -14.62
CA LEU A 53 8.59 -7.10 -13.63
C LEU A 53 8.72 -6.36 -12.30
N ASN A 54 7.64 -5.69 -11.90
CA ASN A 54 7.61 -4.94 -10.66
C ASN A 54 7.34 -5.90 -9.49
N SER A 55 8.32 -6.01 -8.60
CA SER A 55 8.20 -6.78 -7.35
C SER A 55 7.82 -5.90 -6.17
N TYR A 56 7.40 -4.67 -6.41
CA TYR A 56 7.11 -3.68 -5.38
C TYR A 56 5.60 -3.47 -5.21
N LEU A 57 5.20 -3.12 -4.01
CA LEU A 57 3.96 -2.44 -3.70
C LEU A 57 4.17 -0.93 -3.90
N ASP A 58 3.16 -0.09 -3.63
CA ASP A 58 3.26 1.35 -3.89
C ASP A 58 4.38 2.03 -3.10
N PHE A 59 4.67 1.53 -1.90
CA PHE A 59 5.73 2.06 -1.02
C PHE A 59 6.56 0.93 -0.44
N CYS A 60 7.86 1.15 -0.28
CA CYS A 60 8.77 0.23 0.40
C CYS A 60 9.86 0.98 1.15
N GLY A 61 10.46 0.30 2.13
CA GLY A 61 11.50 0.86 2.96
C GLY A 61 11.90 -0.02 4.13
N CYS A 62 12.31 0.58 5.23
CA CYS A 62 12.69 -0.14 6.44
C CYS A 62 12.43 0.67 7.72
N LEU A 63 12.30 -0.04 8.84
CA LEU A 63 12.21 0.53 10.17
C LEU A 63 13.62 0.91 10.68
N TYR A 64 13.80 2.10 11.23
CA TYR A 64 15.13 2.57 11.67
C TYR A 64 15.75 1.69 12.77
N LYS A 65 15.00 1.30 13.80
CA LYS A 65 15.55 0.58 14.94
C LYS A 65 15.93 -0.87 14.63
N SER A 66 15.10 -1.56 13.86
CA SER A 66 15.28 -2.99 13.59
C SER A 66 15.91 -3.28 12.23
N GLY A 67 15.91 -2.30 11.31
CA GLY A 67 16.26 -2.53 9.91
C GLY A 67 15.25 -3.40 9.18
N ARG A 68 14.15 -3.79 9.82
CA ARG A 68 13.13 -4.65 9.22
C ARG A 68 12.51 -3.97 8.00
N ALA A 69 12.44 -4.69 6.91
CA ALA A 69 11.85 -4.22 5.68
C ALA A 69 10.33 -3.97 5.86
N ILE A 70 9.81 -3.00 5.12
CA ILE A 70 8.37 -2.69 5.07
C ILE A 70 7.94 -2.52 3.62
N ALA A 71 6.77 -3.03 3.27
CA ALA A 71 6.16 -2.85 1.97
C ALA A 71 4.65 -2.61 2.11
N VAL A 72 4.15 -1.55 1.49
CA VAL A 72 2.79 -1.06 1.68
C VAL A 72 2.13 -0.80 0.33
N GLU A 73 0.93 -1.29 0.17
CA GLU A 73 0.02 -0.96 -0.93
C GLU A 73 -1.01 0.07 -0.46
N ALA A 74 -1.32 1.06 -1.28
CA ALA A 74 -2.34 2.06 -1.02
C ALA A 74 -3.60 1.76 -1.84
N LYS A 75 -4.74 1.60 -1.20
CA LYS A 75 -6.03 1.37 -1.87
C LYS A 75 -7.10 2.30 -1.36
N MET A 76 -7.91 2.80 -2.27
CA MET A 76 -9.11 3.55 -1.95
C MET A 76 -10.33 2.88 -2.62
N THR A 77 -11.41 2.73 -1.85
CA THR A 77 -12.66 2.15 -2.35
C THR A 77 -13.85 3.03 -2.02
N GLU A 78 -14.82 3.07 -2.92
CA GLU A 78 -16.12 3.75 -2.67
C GLU A 78 -17.06 2.86 -1.85
N VAL A 79 -16.83 1.54 -1.87
CA VAL A 79 -17.61 0.54 -1.13
C VAL A 79 -16.81 -0.02 0.04
N ASP A 80 -17.49 -0.63 0.99
CA ASP A 80 -16.92 -1.25 2.19
C ASP A 80 -16.26 -2.62 1.94
N ARG A 81 -15.75 -2.81 0.73
CA ARG A 81 -15.08 -4.04 0.29
C ARG A 81 -13.87 -3.74 -0.58
N LEU A 82 -12.79 -4.47 -0.35
CA LEU A 82 -11.60 -4.50 -1.20
C LEU A 82 -11.63 -5.77 -2.04
N SER A 83 -11.74 -5.62 -3.35
CA SER A 83 -11.63 -6.77 -4.28
C SER A 83 -10.21 -7.33 -4.26
N ILE A 84 -10.08 -8.64 -4.24
CA ILE A 84 -8.79 -9.35 -4.36
C ILE A 84 -8.66 -10.12 -5.67
N THR A 85 -9.66 -10.02 -6.53
CA THR A 85 -9.73 -10.72 -7.82
C THR A 85 -10.32 -9.83 -8.90
N GLY A 86 -9.86 -8.62 -9.13
CA GLY A 86 -10.48 -7.85 -10.19
C GLY A 86 -10.14 -6.37 -10.26
N LYS A 87 -10.84 -5.67 -11.12
CA LYS A 87 -10.66 -4.24 -11.37
C LYS A 87 -10.93 -3.43 -10.10
N GLY A 88 -10.01 -2.53 -9.75
CA GLY A 88 -10.11 -1.65 -8.58
C GLY A 88 -9.65 -2.27 -7.25
N GLY A 89 -9.23 -3.55 -7.26
CA GLY A 89 -8.70 -4.25 -6.10
C GLY A 89 -7.20 -4.54 -6.20
N LEU A 90 -6.78 -5.62 -5.55
CA LEU A 90 -5.42 -6.12 -5.65
C LEU A 90 -5.24 -6.88 -6.96
N THR A 91 -4.20 -6.54 -7.72
CA THR A 91 -3.82 -7.26 -8.93
C THR A 91 -3.01 -8.51 -8.58
N ALA A 92 -2.94 -9.49 -9.50
CA ALA A 92 -2.10 -10.67 -9.33
C ALA A 92 -0.62 -10.30 -9.08
N ARG A 93 -0.14 -9.22 -9.68
CA ARG A 93 1.22 -8.69 -9.48
C ARG A 93 1.41 -8.19 -8.04
N GLN A 94 0.50 -7.36 -7.55
CA GLN A 94 0.53 -6.85 -6.17
C GLN A 94 0.42 -7.98 -5.15
N TRP A 95 -0.45 -8.96 -5.43
CA TRP A 95 -0.54 -10.19 -4.65
C TRP A 95 0.81 -10.90 -4.55
N GLY A 96 1.42 -11.21 -5.69
CA GLY A 96 2.71 -11.90 -5.74
C GLY A 96 3.84 -11.08 -5.08
N ALA A 97 3.84 -9.75 -5.23
CA ALA A 97 4.79 -8.88 -4.56
C ALA A 97 4.63 -8.94 -3.03
N GLY A 98 3.42 -8.74 -2.51
CA GLY A 98 3.17 -8.76 -1.07
C GLY A 98 3.51 -10.10 -0.42
N CYS A 99 3.23 -11.23 -1.10
CA CYS A 99 3.64 -12.55 -0.61
C CYS A 99 5.16 -12.66 -0.51
N ARG A 100 5.90 -12.27 -1.55
CA ARG A 100 7.39 -12.32 -1.51
C ARG A 100 7.98 -11.45 -0.42
N TRP A 101 7.47 -10.24 -0.22
CA TRP A 101 7.90 -9.37 0.87
C TRP A 101 7.62 -10.00 2.24
N GLN A 102 6.42 -10.55 2.44
CA GLN A 102 6.06 -11.21 3.70
C GLN A 102 6.91 -12.46 3.96
N ASP A 103 7.13 -13.30 2.95
CA ASP A 103 7.97 -14.50 3.06
C ASP A 103 9.43 -14.14 3.39
N ALA A 104 9.89 -12.95 2.98
CA ALA A 104 11.20 -12.41 3.34
C ALA A 104 11.24 -11.77 4.75
N GLY A 105 10.16 -11.80 5.52
CA GLY A 105 10.08 -11.27 6.89
C GLY A 105 9.75 -9.79 7.00
N ALA A 106 9.36 -9.15 5.90
CA ALA A 106 8.96 -7.74 5.92
C ALA A 106 7.62 -7.53 6.63
N LEU A 107 7.41 -6.32 7.16
CA LEU A 107 6.10 -5.82 7.56
C LEU A 107 5.31 -5.45 6.30
N VAL A 108 4.23 -6.15 6.01
CA VAL A 108 3.47 -5.96 4.77
C VAL A 108 2.00 -5.74 5.04
N GLY A 109 1.39 -4.81 4.30
CA GLY A 109 -0.05 -4.60 4.39
C GLY A 109 -0.58 -3.59 3.38
N VAL A 110 -1.88 -3.35 3.49
CA VAL A 110 -2.60 -2.38 2.67
C VAL A 110 -3.07 -1.24 3.55
N ILE A 111 -2.73 -0.01 3.17
CA ILE A 111 -3.38 1.18 3.68
C ILE A 111 -4.65 1.37 2.86
N TRP A 112 -5.76 1.09 3.50
CA TRP A 112 -7.06 1.12 2.83
C TRP A 112 -7.89 2.29 3.29
N GLN A 113 -8.23 3.18 2.36
CA GLN A 113 -9.14 4.31 2.59
C GLN A 113 -10.53 3.98 2.03
N HIS A 114 -11.53 4.13 2.88
CA HIS A 114 -12.93 4.14 2.49
C HIS A 114 -13.60 5.41 3.03
N LYS A 115 -14.18 6.21 2.14
CA LYS A 115 -14.69 7.56 2.47
C LYS A 115 -13.55 8.41 3.08
N ASN A 116 -13.72 8.89 4.31
CA ASN A 116 -12.71 9.71 5.04
C ASN A 116 -11.98 8.91 6.13
N LYS A 117 -12.12 7.58 6.16
CA LYS A 117 -11.50 6.73 7.16
C LYS A 117 -10.37 5.92 6.52
N VAL A 118 -9.30 5.72 7.28
CA VAL A 118 -8.15 4.91 6.87
C VAL A 118 -8.02 3.73 7.82
N ARG A 119 -7.72 2.56 7.26
CA ARG A 119 -7.48 1.33 8.00
C ARG A 119 -6.22 0.64 7.50
N TRP A 120 -5.58 -0.09 8.40
CA TRP A 120 -4.50 -1.00 8.11
C TRP A 120 -5.05 -2.40 7.90
N LEU A 121 -4.76 -3.00 6.77
CA LEU A 121 -5.08 -4.39 6.48
C LEU A 121 -3.78 -5.19 6.43
N PRO A 122 -3.46 -5.99 7.47
CA PRO A 122 -2.29 -6.85 7.47
C PRO A 122 -2.30 -7.81 6.28
N TRP A 123 -1.14 -8.05 5.66
CA TRP A 123 -1.07 -8.94 4.49
C TRP A 123 -1.46 -10.37 4.80
N GLN A 124 -1.29 -10.80 6.04
CA GLN A 124 -1.74 -12.12 6.50
C GLN A 124 -3.25 -12.32 6.26
N ILE A 125 -4.08 -11.33 6.57
CA ILE A 125 -5.53 -11.38 6.30
C ILE A 125 -5.81 -11.49 4.81
N VAL A 126 -5.03 -10.78 3.97
CA VAL A 126 -5.15 -10.88 2.51
C VAL A 126 -4.82 -12.30 2.04
N ARG A 127 -3.74 -12.90 2.54
CA ARG A 127 -3.35 -14.28 2.21
C ARG A 127 -4.44 -15.28 2.59
N GLU A 128 -4.92 -15.20 3.81
CA GLU A 128 -5.97 -16.09 4.33
C GLU A 128 -7.25 -15.99 3.49
N ALA A 129 -7.67 -14.78 3.13
CA ALA A 129 -8.83 -14.57 2.29
C ALA A 129 -8.66 -15.20 0.89
N VAL A 130 -7.49 -15.02 0.26
CA VAL A 130 -7.19 -15.63 -1.05
C VAL A 130 -7.17 -17.15 -0.96
N MET A 131 -6.51 -17.71 0.05
CA MET A 131 -6.45 -19.17 0.27
C MET A 131 -7.81 -19.78 0.55
N ALA A 132 -8.71 -19.03 1.20
CA ALA A 132 -10.10 -19.43 1.42
C ALA A 132 -10.98 -19.24 0.17
N GLY A 133 -10.44 -18.80 -0.97
CA GLY A 133 -11.18 -18.56 -2.20
C GLY A 133 -12.11 -17.34 -2.16
N ALA A 134 -11.91 -16.42 -1.21
CA ALA A 134 -12.69 -15.20 -1.13
C ALA A 134 -12.42 -14.30 -2.35
N ARG A 135 -13.43 -13.55 -2.78
CA ARG A 135 -13.32 -12.58 -3.88
C ARG A 135 -13.07 -11.16 -3.40
N SER A 136 -13.33 -10.91 -2.13
CA SER A 136 -13.14 -9.58 -1.51
C SER A 136 -12.96 -9.70 0.00
N ILE A 137 -12.37 -8.67 0.58
CA ILE A 137 -12.21 -8.49 2.04
C ILE A 137 -13.17 -7.39 2.47
N LYS A 138 -13.86 -7.56 3.59
CA LYS A 138 -14.76 -6.56 4.15
C LYS A 138 -13.97 -5.50 4.91
N TRP A 139 -14.50 -4.28 4.94
CA TRP A 139 -13.91 -3.14 5.62
C TRP A 139 -13.64 -3.38 7.11
N ASP A 140 -14.53 -4.10 7.79
CA ASP A 140 -14.42 -4.40 9.22
C ASP A 140 -13.30 -5.39 9.58
N GLN A 141 -12.76 -6.11 8.60
CA GLN A 141 -11.60 -6.99 8.78
C GLN A 141 -10.27 -6.21 8.83
N ALA A 142 -10.26 -4.95 8.41
CA ALA A 142 -9.10 -4.06 8.53
C ALA A 142 -9.15 -3.26 9.84
N ILE A 143 -7.98 -2.92 10.37
CA ILE A 143 -7.80 -2.30 11.68
C ILE A 143 -7.82 -0.78 11.53
N SER A 144 -8.58 -0.08 12.39
CA SER A 144 -8.64 1.37 12.35
C SER A 144 -7.28 1.99 12.64
N VAL A 145 -6.86 2.91 11.78
CA VAL A 145 -5.63 3.68 11.97
C VAL A 145 -5.96 4.93 12.79
N PRO A 146 -5.28 5.15 13.94
CA PRO A 146 -5.48 6.35 14.71
C PRO A 146 -5.00 7.59 13.95
N GLN A 147 -5.58 8.74 14.27
CA GLN A 147 -4.97 10.00 13.89
C GLN A 147 -3.71 10.21 14.73
N GLY A 148 -2.60 10.46 14.06
CA GLY A 148 -1.33 10.80 14.68
C GLY A 148 -1.23 12.31 14.97
N TYR A 149 -0.06 12.73 15.43
CA TYR A 149 0.23 14.13 15.74
C TYR A 149 1.00 14.82 14.61
N GLY A 150 0.68 16.09 14.37
CA GLY A 150 1.37 16.90 13.37
C GLY A 150 1.19 16.36 11.96
N PHE A 151 2.30 16.10 11.27
CA PHE A 151 2.27 15.58 9.89
C PHE A 151 2.03 14.07 9.77
N ILE A 152 2.00 13.34 10.90
CA ILE A 152 1.59 11.92 10.91
C ILE A 152 0.07 11.87 11.03
N ILE A 153 -0.62 12.24 9.96
CA ILE A 153 -2.09 12.31 9.94
C ILE A 153 -2.72 10.92 10.14
N HIS A 154 -2.07 9.87 9.62
CA HIS A 154 -2.48 8.49 9.74
C HIS A 154 -1.31 7.64 10.25
N ASP A 155 -1.28 7.38 11.56
CA ASP A 155 -0.20 6.59 12.18
C ASP A 155 -0.45 5.09 12.05
N TYR A 156 -0.33 4.59 10.83
CA TYR A 156 -0.55 3.17 10.57
C TYR A 156 0.56 2.28 11.14
N LEU A 157 1.79 2.77 11.29
CA LEU A 157 2.87 1.98 11.90
C LEU A 157 2.62 1.70 13.38
N ALA A 158 1.96 2.61 14.11
CA ALA A 158 1.56 2.36 15.49
C ALA A 158 0.62 1.16 15.64
N ILE A 159 -0.13 0.83 14.59
CA ILE A 159 -1.02 -0.34 14.55
C ILE A 159 -0.31 -1.54 13.94
N ALA A 160 0.35 -1.35 12.80
CA ALA A 160 1.00 -2.42 12.06
C ALA A 160 2.02 -3.20 12.91
N LEU A 161 2.76 -2.50 13.77
CA LEU A 161 3.75 -3.10 14.68
C LEU A 161 3.15 -3.83 15.89
N LYS A 162 1.84 -3.70 16.14
CA LYS A 162 1.14 -4.35 17.25
C LYS A 162 0.35 -5.59 16.81
N THR A 163 0.18 -5.77 15.51
CA THR A 163 -0.72 -6.78 14.93
C THR A 163 0.01 -7.98 14.35
N GLU A 164 1.28 -8.13 14.67
CA GLU A 164 2.13 -9.26 14.31
C GLU A 164 2.34 -10.27 15.43
#